data_c5bfdb3e69d388611190e1a02c80c2e9
#
_entry.id   c5bfdb3e69d388611190e1a02c80c2e9
#
_cell.length_a   1.000
_cell.length_b   1.000
_cell.length_c   1.000
_cell.angle_alpha   90.00
_cell.angle_beta   90.00
_cell.angle_gamma   90.00
#
_symmetry.space_group_name_H-M   'P 1'
#
loop_
_entity.id
_entity.type
_entity.pdbx_description
1 polymer ?
#
loop_
_entity_poly.entity_id
_entity_poly.type
_entity_poly.pdbx_seq_one_letter_code
_entity_poly.pdbx_strand_id
1 'polypeptide(L)'
;MQLYSLLIEGFRKHLKTKIIFSDSTFLIGENNVGKSSILYALDYLLGANTNIPIDEFYALEDGGERRVAVDNIVFTAEFRRIPREANLWRGFKGRLLQYEPDTKDSLDTGLKFIYRKTYPKGGKVKIETLENPKYMKSEFQNCICIQDFLDAGLSEDELTDDIKKIKYDKKLTAKEKALFDAIEDIFDIDDSKECWVENPGGIPQNVLSKLPKYLLIPAQDSEGEISGTSGTLQKTLNELFNEVREKSENYKLAQEYLNKLAKELDPSDESTEISKMIGEINGIISDVFPHTGISAEANLSDADKVIKPAFDIQMNSNVSTPSNLQGTGLIRSTVFALLRYKALRDNKKDITQERQLIIGFEEPEIYLHPNAISKMRDTIYSLAESGNNQIVCTTHSPYMIDLNKKPKQTLNRLSLITCSLEESIALTVESIPFNITKEFLELQEDDKNYIKMLLRVEDAIAKCFFVKKVLIIEGDTEQVVLSETISKLPASLKNEI
;
A
#
# COMPACT_ATOMS: atom_id res chain seq x y z
N MET A 1 5.79 -9.55 0.65
CA MET A 1 5.91 -8.52 -0.42
C MET A 1 6.00 -7.18 0.26
N GLN A 2 7.03 -6.38 -0.01
CA GLN A 2 7.32 -5.10 0.65
C GLN A 2 7.30 -3.94 -0.36
N LEU A 3 6.70 -2.81 -0.01
CA LEU A 3 6.81 -1.58 -0.78
C LEU A 3 8.24 -1.02 -0.66
N TYR A 4 8.91 -0.87 -1.80
CA TYR A 4 10.27 -0.35 -1.86
C TYR A 4 10.34 1.12 -2.28
N SER A 5 9.58 1.52 -3.30
CA SER A 5 9.49 2.91 -3.71
C SER A 5 8.11 3.29 -4.24
N LEU A 6 7.79 4.58 -4.14
CA LEU A 6 6.61 5.20 -4.71
C LEU A 6 7.01 6.46 -5.47
N LEU A 7 6.68 6.53 -6.74
CA LEU A 7 6.74 7.73 -7.55
C LEU A 7 5.35 8.34 -7.60
N ILE A 8 5.23 9.58 -7.17
CA ILE A 8 4.00 10.38 -7.15
C ILE A 8 4.12 11.45 -8.21
N GLU A 9 3.19 11.51 -9.15
CA GLU A 9 3.18 12.50 -10.21
C GLU A 9 1.82 13.19 -10.27
N GLY A 10 1.81 14.52 -10.25
CA GLY A 10 0.61 15.34 -10.43
C GLY A 10 -0.36 15.40 -9.25
N PHE A 11 0.05 15.02 -8.03
CA PHE A 11 -0.81 14.94 -6.86
C PHE A 11 -0.51 16.05 -5.84
N ARG A 12 -1.48 16.89 -5.51
CA ARG A 12 -1.37 18.01 -4.57
C ARG A 12 -0.15 18.90 -4.90
N LYS A 13 0.87 18.92 -4.04
CA LYS A 13 2.14 19.64 -4.25
C LYS A 13 3.23 18.81 -4.95
N HIS A 14 2.95 17.55 -5.20
CA HIS A 14 3.91 16.62 -5.82
C HIS A 14 3.74 16.62 -7.34
N LEU A 15 4.50 17.44 -8.06
CA LEU A 15 4.56 17.36 -9.52
C LEU A 15 5.24 16.06 -9.95
N LYS A 16 6.40 15.77 -9.33
CA LYS A 16 7.11 14.50 -9.52
C LYS A 16 8.02 14.24 -8.32
N THR A 17 7.62 13.34 -7.43
CA THR A 17 8.33 13.05 -6.18
C THR A 17 8.50 11.55 -6.00
N LYS A 18 9.72 11.09 -5.77
CA LYS A 18 10.02 9.68 -5.48
C LYS A 18 10.33 9.49 -4.00
N ILE A 19 9.65 8.55 -3.36
CA ILE A 19 9.83 8.18 -1.96
C ILE A 19 10.43 6.78 -1.90
N ILE A 20 11.42 6.57 -1.04
CA ILE A 20 12.04 5.26 -0.78
C ILE A 20 11.57 4.75 0.57
N PHE A 21 11.19 3.49 0.62
CA PHE A 21 10.67 2.83 1.82
C PHE A 21 11.60 1.73 2.31
N SER A 22 11.53 1.48 3.61
CA SER A 22 12.14 0.34 4.29
C SER A 22 11.17 -0.22 5.32
N ASP A 23 11.63 -1.05 6.28
CA ASP A 23 10.76 -1.59 7.33
C ASP A 23 10.11 -0.45 8.15
N SER A 24 10.90 0.59 8.46
CA SER A 24 10.43 1.84 9.08
C SER A 24 10.83 3.03 8.21
N THR A 25 9.87 3.81 7.76
CA THR A 25 10.10 4.99 6.92
C THR A 25 9.57 6.23 7.63
N PHE A 26 10.42 7.25 7.75
CA PHE A 26 10.05 8.54 8.33
C PHE A 26 10.07 9.62 7.26
N LEU A 27 8.98 10.37 7.19
CA LEU A 27 8.81 11.52 6.31
C LEU A 27 8.99 12.77 7.15
N ILE A 28 10.08 13.51 6.92
CA ILE A 28 10.46 14.70 7.68
C ILE A 28 10.56 15.92 6.77
N GLY A 29 10.41 17.09 7.32
CA GLY A 29 10.45 18.36 6.58
C GLY A 29 9.58 19.43 7.20
N GLU A 30 9.58 20.60 6.62
CA GLU A 30 8.80 21.76 7.10
C GLU A 30 7.28 21.49 7.08
N ASN A 31 6.52 22.33 7.81
CA ASN A 31 5.07 22.29 7.76
C ASN A 31 4.58 22.56 6.34
N ASN A 32 3.48 21.90 5.96
CA ASN A 32 2.85 22.11 4.65
C ASN A 32 3.73 21.75 3.44
N VAL A 33 4.85 20.99 3.63
CA VAL A 33 5.71 20.53 2.53
C VAL A 33 5.10 19.37 1.74
N GLY A 34 4.03 18.74 2.22
CA GLY A 34 3.37 17.62 1.52
C GLY A 34 3.59 16.24 2.16
N LYS A 35 4.13 16.14 3.41
CA LYS A 35 4.34 14.85 4.09
C LYS A 35 3.07 13.99 4.15
N SER A 36 1.97 14.56 4.65
CA SER A 36 0.68 13.86 4.76
C SER A 36 0.14 13.42 3.40
N SER A 37 0.40 14.18 2.35
CA SER A 37 -0.03 13.84 0.99
C SER A 37 0.52 12.49 0.54
N ILE A 38 1.72 12.09 0.99
CA ILE A 38 2.32 10.78 0.67
C ILE A 38 1.51 9.65 1.31
N LEU A 39 1.02 9.84 2.55
CA LEU A 39 0.17 8.84 3.22
C LEU A 39 -1.17 8.67 2.49
N TYR A 40 -1.78 9.77 2.03
CA TYR A 40 -3.00 9.71 1.22
C TYR A 40 -2.74 9.13 -0.19
N ALA A 41 -1.56 9.38 -0.79
CA ALA A 41 -1.17 8.74 -2.04
C ALA A 41 -1.10 7.22 -1.91
N LEU A 42 -0.60 6.70 -0.77
CA LEU A 42 -0.63 5.26 -0.47
C LEU A 42 -2.05 4.72 -0.33
N ASP A 43 -2.98 5.48 0.26
CA ASP A 43 -4.39 5.08 0.36
C ASP A 43 -5.05 5.00 -1.02
N TYR A 44 -4.80 5.98 -1.89
CA TYR A 44 -5.28 5.94 -3.27
C TYR A 44 -4.65 4.80 -4.07
N LEU A 45 -3.36 4.52 -3.89
CA LEU A 45 -2.64 3.46 -4.61
C LEU A 45 -3.14 2.07 -4.22
N LEU A 46 -3.22 1.78 -2.92
CA LEU A 46 -3.50 0.44 -2.37
C LEU A 46 -4.98 0.22 -2.06
N GLY A 47 -5.75 1.29 -1.92
CA GLY A 47 -7.18 1.25 -1.68
C GLY A 47 -8.01 0.93 -2.92
N ALA A 48 -9.31 0.71 -2.72
CA ALA A 48 -10.29 0.45 -3.78
C ALA A 48 -10.82 1.74 -4.44
N ASN A 49 -10.26 2.90 -4.13
CA ASN A 49 -10.70 4.19 -4.67
C ASN A 49 -10.56 4.22 -6.20
N THR A 50 -11.64 4.60 -6.88
CA THR A 50 -11.72 4.67 -8.35
C THR A 50 -11.68 6.09 -8.88
N ASN A 51 -11.76 7.10 -8.00
CA ASN A 51 -11.80 8.50 -8.36
C ASN A 51 -11.02 9.35 -7.36
N ILE A 52 -10.44 10.45 -7.83
CA ILE A 52 -9.78 11.47 -7.02
C ILE A 52 -10.43 12.82 -7.33
N PRO A 53 -10.80 13.63 -6.29
CA PRO A 53 -11.35 14.96 -6.49
C PRO A 53 -10.40 15.87 -7.28
N ILE A 54 -10.97 16.80 -8.06
CA ILE A 54 -10.19 17.72 -8.89
C ILE A 54 -9.25 18.61 -8.06
N ASP A 55 -9.61 18.88 -6.81
CA ASP A 55 -8.81 19.69 -5.89
C ASP A 55 -7.52 18.99 -5.42
N GLU A 56 -7.40 17.71 -5.66
CA GLU A 56 -6.21 16.92 -5.35
C GLU A 56 -5.16 16.93 -6.49
N PHE A 57 -5.55 17.42 -7.68
CA PHE A 57 -4.64 17.54 -8.82
C PHE A 57 -3.65 18.69 -8.58
N TYR A 58 -2.41 18.47 -9.02
CA TYR A 58 -1.38 19.51 -9.00
C TYR A 58 -1.85 20.74 -9.77
N ALA A 59 -1.72 21.90 -9.15
CA ALA A 59 -2.21 23.15 -9.71
C ALA A 59 -1.21 24.27 -9.49
N LEU A 60 -1.24 25.25 -10.38
CA LEU A 60 -0.53 26.51 -10.29
C LEU A 60 -1.51 27.64 -9.93
N GLU A 61 -0.99 28.71 -9.37
CA GLU A 61 -1.70 29.94 -9.19
C GLU A 61 -1.43 30.85 -10.41
N ASP A 62 -2.47 31.19 -11.13
CA ASP A 62 -2.40 32.03 -12.32
C ASP A 62 -3.38 33.21 -12.15
N GLY A 63 -2.84 34.43 -12.01
CA GLY A 63 -3.66 35.61 -11.79
C GLY A 63 -4.52 35.62 -10.53
N GLY A 64 -4.17 34.83 -9.50
CA GLY A 64 -4.95 34.68 -8.26
C GLY A 64 -6.00 33.56 -8.32
N GLU A 65 -6.11 32.86 -9.45
CA GLU A 65 -6.97 31.68 -9.62
C GLU A 65 -6.17 30.38 -9.63
N ARG A 66 -6.76 29.33 -9.08
CA ARG A 66 -6.18 27.98 -9.09
C ARG A 66 -6.40 27.31 -10.46
N ARG A 67 -5.34 27.06 -11.19
CA ARG A 67 -5.35 26.35 -12.47
C ARG A 67 -4.72 24.97 -12.31
N VAL A 68 -5.46 23.90 -12.60
CA VAL A 68 -4.92 22.53 -12.65
C VAL A 68 -3.93 22.43 -13.80
N ALA A 69 -2.70 22.01 -13.50
CA ALA A 69 -1.57 22.01 -14.43
C ALA A 69 -1.24 20.62 -15.01
N VAL A 70 -2.00 19.58 -14.63
CA VAL A 70 -1.79 18.20 -15.06
C VAL A 70 -3.11 17.53 -15.47
N ASP A 71 -3.06 16.64 -16.44
CA ASP A 71 -4.24 15.87 -16.87
C ASP A 71 -4.44 14.59 -16.10
N ASN A 72 -3.38 14.06 -15.47
CA ASN A 72 -3.40 12.80 -14.75
C ASN A 72 -2.66 12.92 -13.43
N ILE A 73 -3.17 12.19 -12.43
CA ILE A 73 -2.40 11.82 -11.24
C ILE A 73 -1.91 10.39 -11.47
N VAL A 74 -0.60 10.16 -11.27
CA VAL A 74 0.00 8.84 -11.46
C VAL A 74 0.76 8.42 -10.22
N PHE A 75 0.44 7.22 -9.72
CA PHE A 75 1.16 6.58 -8.63
C PHE A 75 1.82 5.32 -9.17
N THR A 76 3.15 5.27 -9.16
CA THR A 76 3.94 4.10 -9.58
C THR A 76 4.69 3.54 -8.39
N ALA A 77 4.41 2.30 -8.02
CA ALA A 77 5.02 1.61 -6.90
C ALA A 77 5.88 0.43 -7.34
N GLU A 78 7.02 0.28 -6.71
CA GLU A 78 7.89 -0.88 -6.83
C GLU A 78 7.79 -1.70 -5.54
N PHE A 79 7.47 -2.99 -5.69
CA PHE A 79 7.45 -3.96 -4.60
C PHE A 79 8.60 -4.94 -4.73
N ARG A 80 9.23 -5.27 -3.60
CA ARG A 80 10.33 -6.24 -3.46
C ARG A 80 9.98 -7.30 -2.41
N ARG A 81 10.94 -8.19 -2.09
CA ARG A 81 10.72 -9.33 -1.17
C ARG A 81 9.46 -10.12 -1.56
N ILE A 82 9.34 -10.42 -2.85
CA ILE A 82 8.19 -11.12 -3.41
C ILE A 82 8.43 -12.61 -3.26
N PRO A 83 7.50 -13.38 -2.67
CA PRO A 83 7.67 -14.82 -2.57
C PRO A 83 7.70 -15.47 -3.96
N ARG A 84 8.50 -16.52 -4.14
CA ARG A 84 8.67 -17.17 -5.46
C ARG A 84 7.37 -17.74 -6.00
N GLU A 85 6.46 -18.21 -5.13
CA GLU A 85 5.12 -18.67 -5.47
C GLU A 85 4.22 -17.58 -6.05
N ALA A 86 4.59 -16.30 -5.92
CA ALA A 86 3.85 -15.20 -6.56
C ALA A 86 3.80 -15.32 -8.09
N ASN A 87 4.73 -16.06 -8.67
CA ASN A 87 4.69 -16.35 -10.10
C ASN A 87 3.45 -17.17 -10.52
N LEU A 88 2.81 -17.86 -9.58
CA LEU A 88 1.57 -18.61 -9.81
C LEU A 88 0.30 -17.76 -9.59
N TRP A 89 0.43 -16.55 -9.05
CA TRP A 89 -0.72 -15.72 -8.75
C TRP A 89 -1.26 -15.05 -10.01
N ARG A 90 -2.59 -15.06 -10.13
CA ARG A 90 -3.25 -14.36 -11.23
C ARG A 90 -2.96 -12.86 -11.18
N GLY A 91 -2.48 -12.31 -12.29
CA GLY A 91 -2.04 -10.92 -12.40
C GLY A 91 -0.56 -10.68 -12.10
N PHE A 92 0.16 -11.66 -11.56
CA PHE A 92 1.60 -11.59 -11.29
C PHE A 92 2.43 -12.47 -12.21
N LYS A 93 1.85 -13.54 -12.71
CA LYS A 93 2.52 -14.49 -13.59
C LYS A 93 3.11 -13.79 -14.82
N GLY A 94 4.43 -13.98 -15.00
CA GLY A 94 5.19 -13.38 -16.09
C GLY A 94 5.37 -11.85 -15.99
N ARG A 95 5.10 -11.25 -14.81
CA ARG A 95 5.22 -9.80 -14.54
C ARG A 95 6.20 -9.50 -13.41
N LEU A 96 6.90 -10.54 -12.93
CA LEU A 96 7.95 -10.39 -11.94
C LEU A 96 9.26 -10.12 -12.67
N LEU A 97 9.76 -8.89 -12.53
CA LEU A 97 11.03 -8.47 -13.08
C LEU A 97 12.17 -8.86 -12.13
N GLN A 98 13.33 -9.16 -12.68
CA GLN A 98 14.51 -9.49 -11.90
C GLN A 98 15.32 -8.25 -11.56
N TYR A 99 16.02 -8.28 -10.41
CA TYR A 99 17.03 -7.29 -10.03
C TYR A 99 18.10 -7.99 -9.16
N GLU A 100 19.25 -7.34 -9.00
CA GLU A 100 20.32 -7.86 -8.15
C GLU A 100 19.91 -7.77 -6.67
N PRO A 101 19.73 -8.94 -5.96
CA PRO A 101 19.24 -8.95 -4.59
C PRO A 101 20.29 -8.46 -3.60
N ASP A 102 19.82 -7.87 -2.50
CA ASP A 102 20.67 -7.60 -1.33
C ASP A 102 21.04 -8.92 -0.64
N THR A 103 22.27 -9.38 -0.84
CA THR A 103 22.78 -10.65 -0.26
C THR A 103 22.76 -10.69 1.26
N LYS A 104 22.64 -9.53 1.93
CA LYS A 104 22.53 -9.43 3.40
C LYS A 104 21.08 -9.58 3.87
N ASP A 105 20.12 -9.55 2.98
CA ASP A 105 18.69 -9.69 3.27
C ASP A 105 18.19 -11.06 2.81
N SER A 106 18.04 -11.99 3.74
CA SER A 106 17.57 -13.35 3.45
C SER A 106 16.14 -13.41 2.87
N LEU A 107 15.37 -12.35 3.02
CA LEU A 107 14.00 -12.25 2.48
C LEU A 107 13.98 -11.64 1.06
N ASP A 108 15.11 -11.13 0.58
CA ASP A 108 15.19 -10.56 -0.75
C ASP A 108 15.38 -11.66 -1.79
N THR A 109 14.35 -11.88 -2.60
CA THR A 109 14.29 -12.92 -3.62
C THR A 109 14.89 -12.53 -4.97
N GLY A 110 15.32 -11.27 -5.13
CA GLY A 110 15.74 -10.71 -6.41
C GLY A 110 14.59 -10.46 -7.40
N LEU A 111 13.34 -10.58 -6.92
CA LEU A 111 12.14 -10.34 -7.72
C LEU A 111 11.49 -9.03 -7.31
N LYS A 112 11.12 -8.21 -8.31
CA LYS A 112 10.35 -6.97 -8.14
C LYS A 112 9.08 -6.99 -8.97
N PHE A 113 8.06 -6.30 -8.48
CA PHE A 113 6.79 -6.09 -9.16
C PHE A 113 6.52 -4.60 -9.22
N ILE A 114 6.23 -4.07 -10.40
CA ILE A 114 5.97 -2.65 -10.61
C ILE A 114 4.51 -2.46 -11.00
N TYR A 115 3.81 -1.69 -10.19
CA TYR A 115 2.38 -1.45 -10.26
C TYR A 115 2.10 0.05 -10.40
N ARG A 116 1.25 0.41 -11.36
CA ARG A 116 0.88 1.80 -11.60
C ARG A 116 -0.62 1.98 -11.58
N LYS A 117 -1.06 3.05 -10.93
CA LYS A 117 -2.45 3.46 -10.88
C LYS A 117 -2.54 4.90 -11.37
N THR A 118 -3.27 5.10 -12.46
CA THR A 118 -3.43 6.40 -13.14
C THR A 118 -4.86 6.89 -12.99
N TYR A 119 -5.03 8.09 -12.49
CA TYR A 119 -6.30 8.78 -12.34
C TYR A 119 -6.39 9.94 -13.32
N PRO A 120 -7.07 9.77 -14.47
CA PRO A 120 -7.29 10.85 -15.42
C PRO A 120 -8.29 11.88 -14.87
N LYS A 121 -8.09 13.16 -15.23
CA LYS A 121 -9.05 14.22 -14.94
C LYS A 121 -10.39 13.92 -15.60
N GLY A 122 -11.42 13.61 -14.80
CA GLY A 122 -12.76 13.27 -15.29
C GLY A 122 -12.89 11.90 -15.98
N GLY A 123 -11.87 11.03 -15.87
CA GLY A 123 -11.84 9.69 -16.46
C GLY A 123 -11.93 8.56 -15.44
N LYS A 124 -11.95 7.34 -15.93
CA LYS A 124 -11.87 6.13 -15.09
C LYS A 124 -10.42 5.82 -14.74
N VAL A 125 -10.19 5.35 -13.52
CA VAL A 125 -8.88 4.88 -13.08
C VAL A 125 -8.37 3.75 -13.97
N LYS A 126 -7.07 3.83 -14.33
CA LYS A 126 -6.35 2.77 -15.03
C LYS A 126 -5.39 2.09 -14.08
N ILE A 127 -5.33 0.77 -14.17
CA ILE A 127 -4.43 -0.07 -13.39
C ILE A 127 -3.53 -0.81 -14.36
N GLU A 128 -2.23 -0.65 -14.17
CA GLU A 128 -1.22 -1.18 -15.09
C GLU A 128 -0.08 -1.83 -14.31
N THR A 129 0.56 -2.81 -14.94
CA THR A 129 1.80 -3.42 -14.45
C THR A 129 2.87 -3.33 -15.53
N LEU A 130 4.11 -3.19 -15.10
CA LEU A 130 5.25 -3.25 -15.98
C LEU A 130 5.65 -4.71 -16.20
N GLU A 131 5.79 -5.12 -17.45
CA GLU A 131 6.22 -6.47 -17.81
C GLU A 131 7.19 -6.46 -18.99
N ASN A 132 7.99 -7.50 -19.11
CA ASN A 132 8.77 -7.74 -20.31
C ASN A 132 7.85 -8.31 -21.40
N PRO A 133 7.88 -7.79 -22.63
CA PRO A 133 7.06 -8.31 -23.72
C PRO A 133 7.36 -9.78 -23.98
N LYS A 134 6.31 -10.56 -24.12
CA LYS A 134 6.37 -11.97 -24.46
C LYS A 134 5.95 -12.17 -25.90
N TYR A 135 6.71 -12.93 -26.63
CA TYR A 135 6.40 -13.32 -27.99
C TYR A 135 6.29 -14.83 -28.09
N MET A 136 5.19 -15.31 -28.63
CA MET A 136 5.05 -16.75 -28.87
C MET A 136 6.15 -17.20 -29.84
N LYS A 137 6.91 -18.22 -29.47
CA LYS A 137 7.98 -18.81 -30.31
C LYS A 137 7.43 -19.22 -31.68
N SER A 138 8.25 -19.12 -32.71
CA SER A 138 7.85 -19.34 -34.11
C SER A 138 7.19 -20.69 -34.34
N GLU A 139 7.64 -21.75 -33.63
CA GLU A 139 7.12 -23.11 -33.72
C GLU A 139 5.66 -23.22 -33.22
N PHE A 140 5.22 -22.35 -32.27
CA PHE A 140 3.90 -22.41 -31.67
C PHE A 140 2.89 -21.41 -32.25
N GLN A 141 3.33 -20.48 -33.10
CA GLN A 141 2.46 -19.41 -33.64
C GLN A 141 1.26 -19.93 -34.43
N ASN A 142 1.43 -21.05 -35.14
CA ASN A 142 0.42 -21.62 -36.02
C ASN A 142 -0.45 -22.70 -35.32
N CYS A 143 -0.21 -23.01 -34.05
CA CYS A 143 -0.96 -24.03 -33.32
C CYS A 143 -2.42 -23.60 -33.07
N ILE A 144 -3.35 -24.46 -33.44
CA ILE A 144 -4.80 -24.21 -33.32
C ILE A 144 -5.48 -25.16 -32.33
N CYS A 145 -4.89 -26.33 -32.02
CA CYS A 145 -5.34 -27.29 -31.06
C CYS A 145 -4.19 -27.73 -30.13
N ILE A 146 -4.50 -28.49 -29.06
CA ILE A 146 -3.46 -28.93 -28.08
C ILE A 146 -2.45 -29.84 -28.77
N GLN A 147 -2.93 -30.72 -29.64
CA GLN A 147 -2.04 -31.66 -30.36
C GLN A 147 -0.95 -30.92 -31.16
N ASP A 148 -1.31 -29.80 -31.80
CA ASP A 148 -0.33 -29.00 -32.55
C ASP A 148 0.80 -28.48 -31.64
N PHE A 149 0.49 -28.09 -30.39
CA PHE A 149 1.52 -27.64 -29.43
C PHE A 149 2.43 -28.79 -29.01
N LEU A 150 1.88 -29.99 -28.79
CA LEU A 150 2.68 -31.18 -28.46
C LEU A 150 3.58 -31.60 -29.64
N ASP A 151 3.04 -31.59 -30.85
CA ASP A 151 3.78 -31.92 -32.07
C ASP A 151 4.88 -30.88 -32.36
N ALA A 152 4.69 -29.63 -31.95
CA ALA A 152 5.69 -28.56 -32.03
C ALA A 152 6.75 -28.61 -30.91
N GLY A 153 6.66 -29.57 -29.99
CA GLY A 153 7.70 -29.82 -28.99
C GLY A 153 7.35 -29.41 -27.54
N LEU A 154 6.10 -29.01 -27.27
CA LEU A 154 5.66 -28.77 -25.89
C LEU A 154 5.54 -30.10 -25.16
N SER A 155 6.06 -30.18 -23.91
CA SER A 155 5.91 -31.38 -23.08
C SER A 155 4.49 -31.48 -22.52
N GLU A 156 3.94 -32.70 -22.49
CA GLU A 156 2.62 -32.95 -21.88
C GLU A 156 2.60 -32.66 -20.37
N ASP A 157 3.76 -32.75 -19.70
CA ASP A 157 3.91 -32.45 -18.27
C ASP A 157 3.73 -30.96 -17.95
N GLU A 158 3.92 -30.08 -18.93
CA GLU A 158 3.74 -28.63 -18.79
C GLU A 158 2.28 -28.17 -18.94
N LEU A 159 1.42 -29.07 -19.44
CA LEU A 159 -0.01 -28.79 -19.54
C LEU A 159 -0.65 -28.73 -18.16
N THR A 160 -1.32 -27.63 -17.86
CA THR A 160 -2.10 -27.50 -16.62
C THR A 160 -3.31 -28.43 -16.61
N ASP A 161 -3.81 -28.79 -15.43
CA ASP A 161 -4.98 -29.65 -15.28
C ASP A 161 -6.23 -29.15 -16.05
N ASP A 162 -6.35 -27.84 -16.21
CA ASP A 162 -7.46 -27.24 -16.96
C ASP A 162 -7.28 -27.40 -18.47
N ILE A 163 -6.06 -27.38 -18.98
CA ILE A 163 -5.76 -27.64 -20.38
C ILE A 163 -5.96 -29.14 -20.68
N LYS A 164 -5.52 -30.03 -19.80
CA LYS A 164 -5.67 -31.48 -19.93
C LYS A 164 -7.14 -31.96 -20.00
N LYS A 165 -8.09 -31.16 -19.52
CA LYS A 165 -9.54 -31.43 -19.63
C LYS A 165 -10.11 -31.14 -21.02
N ILE A 166 -9.40 -30.42 -21.88
CA ILE A 166 -9.83 -30.06 -23.23
C ILE A 166 -9.47 -31.20 -24.19
N LYS A 167 -10.33 -31.50 -25.16
CA LYS A 167 -10.01 -32.49 -26.22
C LYS A 167 -8.86 -31.99 -27.09
N TYR A 168 -7.84 -32.81 -27.24
CA TYR A 168 -6.56 -32.45 -27.87
C TYR A 168 -6.70 -32.05 -29.36
N ASP A 169 -7.62 -32.67 -30.09
CA ASP A 169 -7.86 -32.39 -31.51
C ASP A 169 -8.84 -31.22 -31.75
N LYS A 170 -9.43 -30.66 -30.67
CA LYS A 170 -10.40 -29.60 -30.77
C LYS A 170 -9.72 -28.25 -31.02
N LYS A 171 -10.21 -27.48 -31.99
CA LYS A 171 -9.80 -26.09 -32.18
C LYS A 171 -10.06 -25.27 -30.91
N LEU A 172 -9.00 -24.65 -30.38
CA LEU A 172 -9.04 -23.85 -29.15
C LEU A 172 -9.83 -22.56 -29.36
N THR A 173 -10.71 -22.27 -28.45
CA THR A 173 -11.37 -20.96 -28.35
C THR A 173 -10.40 -19.92 -27.80
N ALA A 174 -10.73 -18.63 -27.93
CA ALA A 174 -9.90 -17.55 -27.37
C ALA A 174 -9.67 -17.69 -25.85
N LYS A 175 -10.67 -18.16 -25.10
CA LYS A 175 -10.56 -18.42 -23.65
C LYS A 175 -9.63 -19.61 -23.35
N GLU A 176 -9.73 -20.68 -24.14
CA GLU A 176 -8.86 -21.85 -24.00
C GLU A 176 -7.40 -21.51 -24.42
N LYS A 177 -7.20 -20.71 -25.46
CA LYS A 177 -5.85 -20.21 -25.83
C LYS A 177 -5.22 -19.37 -24.72
N ALA A 178 -5.99 -18.56 -24.01
CA ALA A 178 -5.50 -17.78 -22.88
C ALA A 178 -4.99 -18.65 -21.70
N LEU A 179 -5.35 -19.93 -21.63
CA LEU A 179 -4.79 -20.85 -20.64
C LEU A 179 -3.30 -21.16 -20.94
N PHE A 180 -2.91 -21.10 -22.22
CA PHE A 180 -1.52 -21.34 -22.65
C PHE A 180 -0.61 -20.16 -22.29
N ASP A 181 -1.12 -18.96 -22.04
CA ASP A 181 -0.32 -17.83 -21.51
C ASP A 181 0.36 -18.18 -20.17
N ALA A 182 -0.08 -19.27 -19.59
CA ALA A 182 0.45 -19.84 -18.36
C ALA A 182 1.69 -20.71 -18.55
N ILE A 183 1.98 -21.16 -19.75
CA ILE A 183 3.12 -22.03 -20.09
C ILE A 183 4.26 -21.15 -20.54
N GLU A 184 5.35 -21.10 -19.76
CA GLU A 184 6.49 -20.22 -20.06
C GLU A 184 7.25 -20.66 -21.31
N ASP A 185 7.36 -21.96 -21.52
CA ASP A 185 8.20 -22.56 -22.57
C ASP A 185 7.75 -22.29 -24.00
N ILE A 186 6.51 -21.85 -24.21
CA ILE A 186 6.01 -21.46 -25.52
C ILE A 186 6.31 -20.00 -25.90
N PHE A 187 6.90 -19.22 -24.97
CA PHE A 187 7.20 -17.82 -25.21
C PHE A 187 8.69 -17.52 -25.10
N ASP A 188 9.15 -16.62 -25.93
CA ASP A 188 10.39 -15.87 -25.75
C ASP A 188 10.07 -14.57 -25.03
N ILE A 189 10.87 -14.21 -24.02
CA ILE A 189 10.77 -12.98 -23.26
C ILE A 189 11.84 -12.03 -23.76
N ASP A 190 11.46 -10.83 -24.14
CA ASP A 190 12.39 -9.77 -24.51
C ASP A 190 12.76 -8.95 -23.26
N ASP A 191 13.78 -9.41 -22.53
CA ASP A 191 14.27 -8.75 -21.32
C ASP A 191 14.87 -7.35 -21.59
N SER A 192 15.11 -7.01 -22.85
CA SER A 192 15.64 -5.70 -23.24
C SER A 192 14.58 -4.61 -23.32
N LYS A 193 13.31 -4.98 -23.28
CA LYS A 193 12.16 -4.08 -23.35
C LYS A 193 11.24 -4.24 -22.17
N GLU A 194 10.61 -3.13 -21.80
CA GLU A 194 9.57 -3.10 -20.78
C GLU A 194 8.32 -2.43 -21.38
N CYS A 195 7.16 -2.97 -21.12
CA CYS A 195 5.88 -2.39 -21.53
C CYS A 195 4.86 -2.35 -20.40
N TRP A 196 3.99 -1.35 -20.41
CA TRP A 196 2.89 -1.24 -19.49
C TRP A 196 1.69 -2.00 -20.02
N VAL A 197 1.15 -2.89 -19.20
CA VAL A 197 -0.03 -3.70 -19.51
C VAL A 197 -1.17 -3.33 -18.59
N GLU A 198 -2.29 -2.93 -19.18
CA GLU A 198 -3.49 -2.53 -18.45
C GLU A 198 -4.27 -3.76 -17.95
N ASN A 199 -4.90 -3.64 -16.79
CA ASN A 199 -5.76 -4.65 -16.16
C ASN A 199 -5.10 -6.03 -16.04
N PRO A 200 -3.97 -6.16 -15.35
CA PRO A 200 -3.26 -7.42 -15.20
C PRO A 200 -4.17 -8.50 -14.62
N GLY A 201 -4.18 -9.67 -15.27
CA GLY A 201 -5.06 -10.79 -14.88
C GLY A 201 -6.54 -10.60 -15.24
N GLY A 202 -6.88 -9.56 -16.04
CA GLY A 202 -8.22 -9.29 -16.56
C GLY A 202 -9.19 -8.63 -15.58
N ILE A 203 -8.90 -8.64 -14.26
CA ILE A 203 -9.69 -8.00 -13.21
C ILE A 203 -8.74 -7.29 -12.27
N PRO A 204 -8.82 -5.95 -12.12
CA PRO A 204 -7.91 -5.17 -11.27
C PRO A 204 -7.82 -5.69 -9.83
N GLN A 205 -8.91 -6.23 -9.32
CA GLN A 205 -9.01 -6.76 -7.95
C GLN A 205 -8.08 -7.96 -7.70
N ASN A 206 -7.70 -8.72 -8.74
CA ASN A 206 -6.77 -9.84 -8.60
C ASN A 206 -5.40 -9.38 -8.13
N VAL A 207 -4.92 -8.23 -8.61
CA VAL A 207 -3.66 -7.63 -8.18
C VAL A 207 -3.82 -6.99 -6.79
N LEU A 208 -4.83 -6.13 -6.61
CA LEU A 208 -5.08 -5.44 -5.34
C LEU A 208 -5.25 -6.41 -4.16
N SER A 209 -5.87 -7.58 -4.39
CA SER A 209 -6.05 -8.59 -3.35
C SER A 209 -4.73 -9.22 -2.85
N LYS A 210 -3.65 -9.11 -3.61
CA LYS A 210 -2.33 -9.67 -3.28
C LYS A 210 -1.33 -8.61 -2.80
N LEU A 211 -1.52 -7.34 -3.16
CA LEU A 211 -0.70 -6.25 -2.65
C LEU A 211 -0.85 -6.09 -1.13
N PRO A 212 0.14 -5.49 -0.44
CA PRO A 212 0.01 -5.19 0.99
C PRO A 212 -1.28 -4.42 1.30
N LYS A 213 -1.88 -4.70 2.45
CA LYS A 213 -2.98 -3.88 2.97
C LYS A 213 -2.44 -2.56 3.47
N TYR A 214 -3.23 -1.50 3.38
CA TYR A 214 -2.87 -0.20 3.92
C TYR A 214 -3.84 0.24 5.00
N LEU A 215 -3.30 0.75 6.11
CA LEU A 215 -4.04 1.33 7.21
C LEU A 215 -3.50 2.71 7.52
N LEU A 216 -4.29 3.75 7.28
CA LEU A 216 -3.95 5.13 7.64
C LEU A 216 -4.46 5.46 9.04
N ILE A 217 -3.58 6.05 9.87
CA ILE A 217 -3.92 6.61 11.18
C ILE A 217 -3.66 8.12 11.09
N PRO A 218 -4.70 8.93 10.82
CA PRO A 218 -4.54 10.35 10.62
C PRO A 218 -4.22 11.09 11.94
N ALA A 219 -3.69 12.32 11.82
CA ALA A 219 -3.34 13.16 12.96
C ALA A 219 -4.56 13.61 13.76
N GLN A 220 -5.66 13.88 13.07
CA GLN A 220 -6.93 14.35 13.65
C GLN A 220 -8.06 13.41 13.26
N ASP A 221 -9.08 13.33 14.08
CA ASP A 221 -10.32 12.61 13.79
C ASP A 221 -11.33 13.53 13.08
N SER A 222 -10.92 14.04 11.92
CA SER A 222 -11.82 14.81 11.08
C SER A 222 -12.87 13.88 10.46
N GLU A 223 -14.13 14.25 10.58
CA GLU A 223 -15.26 13.50 10.02
C GLU A 223 -15.38 12.02 10.47
N GLY A 224 -14.79 11.66 11.63
CA GLY A 224 -14.84 10.28 12.14
C GLY A 224 -13.90 9.30 11.41
N GLU A 225 -12.82 9.79 10.81
CA GLU A 225 -11.80 8.97 10.15
C GLU A 225 -11.15 7.94 11.09
N ILE A 226 -11.08 8.25 12.38
CA ILE A 226 -10.55 7.33 13.41
C ILE A 226 -11.68 6.60 14.15
N SER A 227 -12.67 7.35 14.65
CA SER A 227 -13.71 6.86 15.55
C SER A 227 -15.00 6.40 14.88
N GLY A 228 -15.23 6.77 13.61
CA GLY A 228 -16.46 6.45 12.88
C GLY A 228 -16.60 4.96 12.54
N THR A 229 -17.77 4.56 12.07
CA THR A 229 -18.11 3.16 11.72
C THR A 229 -17.23 2.56 10.62
N SER A 230 -16.60 3.40 9.80
CA SER A 230 -15.61 3.02 8.79
C SER A 230 -14.20 3.52 9.14
N GLY A 231 -14.01 4.04 10.36
CA GLY A 231 -12.77 4.64 10.83
C GLY A 231 -11.67 3.62 11.12
N THR A 232 -10.48 4.16 11.40
CA THR A 232 -9.26 3.36 11.65
C THR A 232 -9.43 2.41 12.83
N LEU A 233 -10.11 2.83 13.90
CA LEU A 233 -10.39 1.99 15.07
C LEU A 233 -11.20 0.75 14.68
N GLN A 234 -12.29 0.94 13.94
CA GLN A 234 -13.14 -0.14 13.46
C GLN A 234 -12.41 -1.07 12.48
N LYS A 235 -11.63 -0.50 11.56
CA LYS A 235 -10.80 -1.28 10.62
C LYS A 235 -9.79 -2.15 11.37
N THR A 236 -9.09 -1.60 12.36
CA THR A 236 -8.11 -2.35 13.17
C THR A 236 -8.76 -3.48 13.94
N LEU A 237 -9.93 -3.24 14.56
CA LEU A 237 -10.69 -4.28 15.23
C LEU A 237 -11.15 -5.38 14.26
N ASN A 238 -11.68 -5.00 13.10
CA ASN A 238 -12.11 -5.97 12.09
C ASN A 238 -10.95 -6.87 11.63
N GLU A 239 -9.74 -6.32 11.45
CA GLU A 239 -8.55 -7.13 11.13
C GLU A 239 -8.23 -8.14 12.24
N LEU A 240 -8.28 -7.73 13.52
CA LEU A 240 -8.05 -8.64 14.65
C LEU A 240 -9.12 -9.73 14.75
N PHE A 241 -10.38 -9.39 14.48
CA PHE A 241 -11.49 -10.33 14.55
C PHE A 241 -11.57 -11.26 13.34
N ASN A 242 -11.11 -10.84 12.17
CA ASN A 242 -11.02 -11.71 10.98
C ASN A 242 -10.18 -12.95 11.29
N GLU A 243 -9.05 -12.79 11.98
CA GLU A 243 -8.20 -13.91 12.39
C GLU A 243 -8.89 -14.88 13.36
N VAL A 244 -9.77 -14.38 14.23
CA VAL A 244 -10.54 -15.21 15.16
C VAL A 244 -11.63 -15.97 14.40
N ARG A 245 -12.28 -15.31 13.45
CA ARG A 245 -13.33 -15.91 12.61
C ARG A 245 -12.83 -17.06 11.75
N GLU A 246 -11.68 -16.88 11.08
CA GLU A 246 -11.08 -17.92 10.21
C GLU A 246 -10.81 -19.24 10.97
N LYS A 247 -10.59 -19.16 12.28
CA LYS A 247 -10.38 -20.33 13.16
C LYS A 247 -11.66 -20.90 13.75
N SER A 248 -12.78 -20.21 13.59
CA SER A 248 -14.07 -20.61 14.17
C SER A 248 -14.75 -21.66 13.30
N GLU A 249 -15.05 -22.84 13.88
CA GLU A 249 -15.84 -23.87 13.21
C GLU A 249 -17.27 -23.37 12.86
N ASN A 250 -17.86 -22.60 13.76
CA ASN A 250 -19.20 -22.03 13.52
C ASN A 250 -19.19 -21.06 12.33
N TYR A 251 -18.10 -20.32 12.13
CA TYR A 251 -17.97 -19.44 10.98
C TYR A 251 -17.85 -20.22 9.67
N LYS A 252 -17.09 -21.33 9.67
CA LYS A 252 -16.98 -22.22 8.50
C LYS A 252 -18.34 -22.84 8.15
N LEU A 253 -19.08 -23.29 9.15
CA LEU A 253 -20.44 -23.79 8.95
C LEU A 253 -21.39 -22.71 8.41
N ALA A 254 -21.30 -21.48 8.94
CA ALA A 254 -22.09 -20.36 8.43
C ALA A 254 -21.76 -20.07 6.95
N GLN A 255 -20.48 -20.12 6.56
CA GLN A 255 -20.05 -19.97 5.16
C GLN A 255 -20.61 -21.08 4.27
N GLU A 256 -20.61 -22.33 4.75
CA GLU A 256 -21.20 -23.46 4.01
C GLU A 256 -22.72 -23.28 3.80
N TYR A 257 -23.44 -22.81 4.83
CA TYR A 257 -24.88 -22.53 4.72
C TYR A 257 -25.16 -21.36 3.78
N LEU A 258 -24.35 -20.30 3.82
CA LEU A 258 -24.47 -19.19 2.87
C LEU A 258 -24.19 -19.62 1.42
N ASN A 259 -23.21 -20.50 1.23
CA ASN A 259 -22.95 -21.08 -0.10
C ASN A 259 -24.09 -21.95 -0.60
N LYS A 260 -24.78 -22.67 0.28
CA LYS A 260 -25.98 -23.42 -0.06
C LYS A 260 -27.14 -22.47 -0.42
N LEU A 261 -27.36 -21.45 0.39
CA LEU A 261 -28.36 -20.43 0.13
C LEU A 261 -28.10 -19.69 -1.19
N ALA A 262 -26.85 -19.36 -1.48
CA ALA A 262 -26.45 -18.72 -2.74
C ALA A 262 -26.80 -19.59 -3.95
N LYS A 263 -26.65 -20.93 -3.84
CA LYS A 263 -27.06 -21.88 -4.88
C LYS A 263 -28.60 -21.98 -5.03
N GLU A 264 -29.32 -21.97 -3.92
CA GLU A 264 -30.80 -21.99 -3.94
C GLU A 264 -31.40 -20.72 -4.55
N LEU A 265 -30.66 -19.58 -4.41
CA LEU A 265 -31.07 -18.28 -4.93
C LEU A 265 -30.38 -17.92 -6.25
N ASP A 266 -29.70 -18.85 -6.90
CA ASP A 266 -29.03 -18.61 -8.19
C ASP A 266 -30.04 -18.53 -9.34
N PRO A 267 -30.24 -17.37 -9.95
CA PRO A 267 -31.19 -17.21 -11.05
C PRO A 267 -30.74 -17.89 -12.34
N SER A 268 -29.47 -18.28 -12.45
CA SER A 268 -28.94 -18.98 -13.62
C SER A 268 -29.27 -20.48 -13.64
N ASP A 269 -29.66 -21.03 -12.49
CA ASP A 269 -30.09 -22.42 -12.35
C ASP A 269 -31.63 -22.51 -12.53
N GLU A 270 -32.10 -23.09 -13.66
CA GLU A 270 -33.49 -23.22 -14.02
C GLU A 270 -34.34 -23.99 -12.99
N SER A 271 -33.70 -24.76 -12.10
CA SER A 271 -34.40 -25.50 -11.05
C SER A 271 -34.83 -24.63 -9.87
N THR A 272 -34.24 -23.45 -9.68
CA THR A 272 -34.48 -22.56 -8.54
C THR A 272 -35.82 -21.82 -8.66
N GLU A 273 -36.42 -21.52 -7.50
CA GLU A 273 -37.70 -20.75 -7.44
C GLU A 273 -37.49 -19.30 -7.98
N ILE A 274 -36.31 -18.71 -7.80
CA ILE A 274 -35.97 -17.37 -8.33
C ILE A 274 -35.88 -17.39 -9.86
N SER A 275 -35.28 -18.41 -10.45
CA SER A 275 -35.23 -18.56 -11.91
C SER A 275 -36.63 -18.66 -12.50
N LYS A 276 -37.51 -19.46 -11.90
CA LYS A 276 -38.92 -19.57 -12.29
C LYS A 276 -39.68 -18.25 -12.20
N MET A 277 -39.49 -17.53 -11.05
CA MET A 277 -40.11 -16.22 -10.86
C MET A 277 -39.63 -15.21 -11.90
N ILE A 278 -38.33 -15.16 -12.21
CA ILE A 278 -37.76 -14.28 -13.24
C ILE A 278 -38.32 -14.66 -14.62
N GLY A 279 -38.47 -15.97 -14.89
CA GLY A 279 -39.07 -16.46 -16.12
C GLY A 279 -40.52 -16.01 -16.28
N GLU A 280 -41.35 -16.09 -15.23
CA GLU A 280 -42.73 -15.60 -15.22
C GLU A 280 -42.81 -14.08 -15.41
N ILE A 281 -41.94 -13.33 -14.71
CA ILE A 281 -41.88 -11.86 -14.89
C ILE A 281 -41.45 -11.51 -16.31
N ASN A 282 -40.49 -12.21 -16.89
CA ASN A 282 -40.06 -12.00 -18.27
C ASN A 282 -41.16 -12.34 -19.27
N GLY A 283 -41.98 -13.35 -18.99
CA GLY A 283 -43.20 -13.63 -19.76
C GLY A 283 -44.14 -12.44 -19.79
N ILE A 284 -44.46 -11.88 -18.62
CA ILE A 284 -45.35 -10.72 -18.50
C ILE A 284 -44.74 -9.47 -19.19
N ILE A 285 -43.41 -9.25 -19.05
CA ILE A 285 -42.73 -8.12 -19.70
C ILE A 285 -42.76 -8.27 -21.22
N SER A 286 -42.55 -9.48 -21.74
CA SER A 286 -42.56 -9.76 -23.18
C SER A 286 -43.91 -9.54 -23.83
N ASP A 287 -45.00 -9.72 -23.09
CA ASP A 287 -46.37 -9.46 -23.55
C ASP A 287 -46.59 -7.95 -23.80
N VAL A 288 -45.89 -7.08 -23.06
CA VAL A 288 -46.05 -5.63 -23.20
C VAL A 288 -44.90 -5.03 -24.04
N PHE A 289 -43.68 -5.53 -23.87
CA PHE A 289 -42.46 -5.06 -24.55
C PHE A 289 -41.74 -6.25 -25.20
N PRO A 290 -42.00 -6.60 -26.46
CA PRO A 290 -41.34 -7.69 -27.15
C PRO A 290 -39.80 -7.53 -27.14
N HIS A 291 -39.08 -8.64 -26.88
CA HIS A 291 -37.61 -8.71 -26.82
C HIS A 291 -36.98 -8.00 -25.62
N THR A 292 -37.73 -7.69 -24.58
CA THR A 292 -37.21 -7.08 -23.33
C THR A 292 -37.39 -8.07 -22.17
N GLY A 293 -36.39 -8.14 -21.29
CA GLY A 293 -36.44 -8.96 -20.08
C GLY A 293 -35.50 -8.44 -19.01
N ILE A 294 -35.68 -8.97 -17.80
CA ILE A 294 -34.77 -8.69 -16.65
C ILE A 294 -33.90 -9.91 -16.40
N SER A 295 -32.67 -9.65 -15.94
CA SER A 295 -31.78 -10.65 -15.38
C SER A 295 -31.32 -10.19 -13.99
N ALA A 296 -31.09 -11.15 -13.11
CA ALA A 296 -30.57 -10.88 -11.79
C ALA A 296 -29.33 -11.78 -11.50
N GLU A 297 -28.43 -11.33 -10.64
CA GLU A 297 -27.33 -12.12 -10.14
C GLU A 297 -27.37 -12.11 -8.61
N ALA A 298 -27.28 -13.30 -7.99
CA ALA A 298 -27.24 -13.42 -6.54
C ALA A 298 -25.79 -13.35 -6.05
N ASN A 299 -25.46 -12.32 -5.25
CA ASN A 299 -24.14 -12.10 -4.67
C ASN A 299 -24.11 -12.44 -3.17
N LEU A 300 -24.40 -13.70 -2.80
CA LEU A 300 -24.41 -14.18 -1.40
C LEU A 300 -23.22 -15.06 -1.04
N SER A 301 -22.26 -15.24 -1.94
CA SER A 301 -21.17 -16.21 -1.82
C SER A 301 -20.08 -15.88 -0.80
N ASP A 302 -20.14 -14.71 -0.15
CA ASP A 302 -19.08 -14.25 0.74
C ASP A 302 -19.66 -13.92 2.13
N ALA A 303 -19.38 -14.77 3.12
CA ALA A 303 -19.84 -14.56 4.50
C ALA A 303 -19.31 -13.24 5.08
N ASP A 304 -18.14 -12.78 4.66
CA ASP A 304 -17.55 -11.51 5.13
C ASP A 304 -18.35 -10.30 4.65
N LYS A 305 -19.06 -10.41 3.54
CA LYS A 305 -19.96 -9.35 3.06
C LYS A 305 -21.33 -9.36 3.72
N VAL A 306 -21.81 -10.54 4.10
CA VAL A 306 -23.14 -10.74 4.68
C VAL A 306 -23.11 -10.61 6.20
N ILE A 307 -22.10 -11.19 6.85
CA ILE A 307 -21.92 -11.16 8.31
C ILE A 307 -20.85 -10.11 8.65
N LYS A 308 -21.24 -8.84 8.70
CA LYS A 308 -20.37 -7.78 9.22
C LYS A 308 -20.59 -7.68 10.73
N PRO A 309 -19.63 -8.06 11.58
CA PRO A 309 -19.74 -7.75 12.99
C PRO A 309 -19.66 -6.23 13.15
N ALA A 310 -20.75 -5.60 13.53
CA ALA A 310 -20.76 -4.23 14.01
C ALA A 310 -20.40 -4.26 15.50
N PHE A 311 -19.28 -3.66 15.87
CA PHE A 311 -18.90 -3.50 17.27
C PHE A 311 -19.22 -2.08 17.71
N ASP A 312 -20.12 -1.93 18.65
CA ASP A 312 -20.29 -0.67 19.37
C ASP A 312 -19.17 -0.52 20.40
N ILE A 313 -18.16 0.26 20.04
CA ILE A 313 -16.98 0.46 20.87
C ILE A 313 -17.30 1.51 21.93
N GLN A 314 -17.27 1.07 23.20
CA GLN A 314 -17.36 1.96 24.33
C GLN A 314 -16.00 2.02 25.05
N MET A 315 -15.61 3.21 25.43
CA MET A 315 -14.40 3.44 26.22
C MET A 315 -14.78 3.77 27.65
N ASN A 316 -14.16 3.05 28.58
CA ASN A 316 -14.42 3.19 29.99
C ASN A 316 -13.32 4.03 30.67
N SER A 317 -13.70 5.20 31.22
CA SER A 317 -12.88 5.95 32.16
C SER A 317 -13.61 6.02 33.50
N ASN A 318 -14.24 7.13 33.84
CA ASN A 318 -15.14 7.23 34.97
C ASN A 318 -16.55 6.73 34.61
N VAL A 319 -16.92 6.89 33.35
CA VAL A 319 -18.21 6.47 32.77
C VAL A 319 -17.93 5.82 31.44
N SER A 320 -18.73 4.82 31.09
CA SER A 320 -18.69 4.23 29.74
C SER A 320 -19.30 5.18 28.75
N THR A 321 -18.54 5.57 27.72
CA THR A 321 -18.98 6.48 26.66
C THR A 321 -18.59 5.96 25.28
N PRO A 322 -19.42 6.20 24.25
CA PRO A 322 -19.08 5.86 22.87
C PRO A 322 -17.77 6.52 22.42
N SER A 323 -17.07 5.87 21.50
CA SER A 323 -15.76 6.34 21.01
C SER A 323 -15.79 7.75 20.42
N ASN A 324 -16.88 8.14 19.75
CA ASN A 324 -17.05 9.47 19.16
C ASN A 324 -17.19 10.64 20.17
N LEU A 325 -17.40 10.32 21.45
CA LEU A 325 -17.44 11.30 22.55
C LEU A 325 -16.14 11.36 23.35
N GLN A 326 -15.10 10.66 22.91
CA GLN A 326 -13.80 10.64 23.58
C GLN A 326 -12.81 11.59 22.90
N GLY A 327 -11.81 12.06 23.67
CA GLY A 327 -10.72 12.87 23.12
C GLY A 327 -9.87 12.06 22.14
N THR A 328 -9.43 12.70 21.06
CA THR A 328 -8.62 12.10 19.96
C THR A 328 -7.39 11.35 20.48
N GLY A 329 -6.73 11.87 21.52
CA GLY A 329 -5.56 11.22 22.14
C GLY A 329 -5.88 9.84 22.73
N LEU A 330 -7.05 9.65 23.38
CA LEU A 330 -7.45 8.36 23.91
C LEU A 330 -7.80 7.37 22.81
N ILE A 331 -8.54 7.82 21.78
CA ILE A 331 -8.91 6.99 20.63
C ILE A 331 -7.65 6.48 19.91
N ARG A 332 -6.71 7.39 19.61
CA ARG A 332 -5.42 7.03 19.00
C ARG A 332 -4.63 6.06 19.86
N SER A 333 -4.53 6.31 21.16
CA SER A 333 -3.86 5.38 22.10
C SER A 333 -4.50 3.99 22.11
N THR A 334 -5.82 3.92 21.94
CA THR A 334 -6.54 2.64 21.82
C THR A 334 -6.19 1.92 20.50
N VAL A 335 -6.18 2.62 19.38
CA VAL A 335 -5.73 2.07 18.08
C VAL A 335 -4.30 1.52 18.21
N PHE A 336 -3.40 2.25 18.86
CA PHE A 336 -2.04 1.78 19.09
C PHE A 336 -1.97 0.54 19.99
N ALA A 337 -2.77 0.50 21.04
CA ALA A 337 -2.84 -0.69 21.90
C ALA A 337 -3.29 -1.93 21.13
N LEU A 338 -4.28 -1.78 20.26
CA LEU A 338 -4.76 -2.85 19.38
C LEU A 338 -3.68 -3.30 18.38
N LEU A 339 -2.99 -2.36 17.75
CA LEU A 339 -1.90 -2.66 16.83
C LEU A 339 -0.72 -3.34 17.54
N ARG A 340 -0.37 -2.88 18.74
CA ARG A 340 0.64 -3.55 19.56
C ARG A 340 0.22 -4.98 19.93
N TYR A 341 -1.03 -5.20 20.27
CA TYR A 341 -1.56 -6.54 20.53
C TYR A 341 -1.47 -7.41 19.26
N LYS A 342 -1.81 -6.87 18.09
CA LYS A 342 -1.66 -7.55 16.81
C LYS A 342 -0.19 -7.96 16.57
N ALA A 343 0.75 -7.05 16.71
CA ALA A 343 2.17 -7.33 16.54
C ALA A 343 2.69 -8.44 17.47
N LEU A 344 2.24 -8.44 18.74
CA LEU A 344 2.61 -9.49 19.71
C LEU A 344 2.04 -10.87 19.34
N ARG A 345 0.88 -10.90 18.65
CA ARG A 345 0.31 -12.15 18.12
C ARG A 345 1.03 -12.62 16.87
N ASP A 346 1.32 -11.72 15.94
CA ASP A 346 1.97 -12.03 14.67
C ASP A 346 3.39 -12.57 14.88
N ASN A 347 4.12 -12.08 15.87
CA ASN A 347 5.43 -12.61 16.26
C ASN A 347 5.41 -14.07 16.75
N LYS A 348 4.23 -14.63 17.03
CA LYS A 348 4.04 -16.02 17.47
C LYS A 348 3.58 -16.96 16.32
N LYS A 349 3.36 -16.42 15.13
CA LYS A 349 2.89 -17.17 13.95
C LYS A 349 4.01 -17.37 12.94
N ASP A 350 3.92 -18.46 12.16
CA ASP A 350 4.77 -18.65 10.98
C ASP A 350 4.41 -17.65 9.88
N ILE A 351 5.41 -16.91 9.42
CA ILE A 351 5.35 -15.70 8.58
C ILE A 351 4.83 -15.97 7.13
N THR A 352 4.60 -17.19 6.74
CA THR A 352 4.58 -17.60 5.32
C THR A 352 3.28 -17.39 4.55
N GLN A 353 2.17 -16.97 5.13
CA GLN A 353 0.88 -16.94 4.43
C GLN A 353 0.04 -15.65 4.52
N GLU A 354 0.41 -14.65 5.31
CA GLU A 354 -0.42 -13.45 5.47
C GLU A 354 0.06 -12.27 4.59
N ARG A 355 -0.91 -11.50 4.06
CA ARG A 355 -0.62 -10.22 3.36
C ARG A 355 0.05 -9.27 4.35
N GLN A 356 1.16 -8.67 3.95
CA GLN A 356 1.79 -7.59 4.72
C GLN A 356 0.83 -6.42 4.94
N LEU A 357 0.98 -5.75 6.08
CA LEU A 357 0.25 -4.53 6.42
C LEU A 357 1.22 -3.34 6.39
N ILE A 358 0.89 -2.34 5.59
CA ILE A 358 1.55 -1.03 5.62
C ILE A 358 0.72 -0.13 6.53
N ILE A 359 1.34 0.42 7.57
CA ILE A 359 0.67 1.32 8.52
C ILE A 359 1.23 2.73 8.33
N GLY A 360 0.37 3.64 7.90
CA GLY A 360 0.67 5.06 7.80
C GLY A 360 0.31 5.79 9.09
N PHE A 361 1.28 6.38 9.77
CA PHE A 361 1.06 7.21 10.95
C PHE A 361 1.26 8.68 10.59
N GLU A 362 0.23 9.48 10.76
CA GLU A 362 0.34 10.92 10.62
C GLU A 362 0.57 11.55 11.99
N GLU A 363 1.78 12.10 12.16
CA GLU A 363 2.22 12.82 13.35
C GLU A 363 1.79 12.13 14.66
N PRO A 364 2.23 10.90 14.93
CA PRO A 364 1.75 10.09 16.05
C PRO A 364 2.03 10.73 17.41
N GLU A 365 2.95 11.66 17.49
CA GLU A 365 3.31 12.41 18.71
C GLU A 365 2.29 13.49 19.10
N ILE A 366 1.45 13.93 18.17
CA ILE A 366 0.48 15.01 18.46
C ILE A 366 -0.53 14.55 19.52
N TYR A 367 -0.86 15.47 20.45
CA TYR A 367 -1.78 15.28 21.57
C TYR A 367 -1.33 14.24 22.60
N LEU A 368 -0.07 13.78 22.57
CA LEU A 368 0.47 12.87 23.55
C LEU A 368 1.33 13.59 24.60
N HIS A 369 1.23 13.13 25.85
CA HIS A 369 2.14 13.54 26.90
C HIS A 369 3.57 13.03 26.59
N PRO A 370 4.66 13.76 26.90
CA PRO A 370 6.04 13.34 26.60
C PRO A 370 6.38 11.89 26.95
N ASN A 371 5.94 11.41 28.12
CA ASN A 371 6.12 10.00 28.53
C ASN A 371 5.39 8.99 27.62
N ALA A 372 4.31 9.41 26.97
CA ALA A 372 3.58 8.57 26.03
C ALA A 372 4.23 8.53 24.66
N ILE A 373 4.95 9.59 24.26
CA ILE A 373 5.68 9.65 22.97
C ILE A 373 6.74 8.54 22.91
N SER A 374 7.53 8.34 23.97
CA SER A 374 8.54 7.27 24.00
C SER A 374 7.92 5.88 23.86
N LYS A 375 6.80 5.63 24.56
CA LYS A 375 6.07 4.36 24.46
C LYS A 375 5.48 4.17 23.06
N MET A 376 5.01 5.26 22.44
CA MET A 376 4.50 5.27 21.09
C MET A 376 5.60 4.92 20.10
N ARG A 377 6.75 5.59 20.16
CA ARG A 377 7.94 5.28 19.37
C ARG A 377 8.29 3.80 19.47
N ASP A 378 8.44 3.29 20.70
CA ASP A 378 8.80 1.88 20.91
C ASP A 378 7.76 0.92 20.31
N THR A 379 6.49 1.29 20.34
CA THR A 379 5.42 0.48 19.72
C THR A 379 5.56 0.48 18.19
N ILE A 380 5.81 1.63 17.57
CA ILE A 380 6.01 1.77 16.11
C ILE A 380 7.19 0.88 15.66
N TYR A 381 8.31 0.92 16.35
CA TYR A 381 9.47 0.08 16.01
C TYR A 381 9.19 -1.41 16.24
N SER A 382 8.48 -1.77 17.31
CA SER A 382 8.10 -3.18 17.56
C SER A 382 7.17 -3.73 16.47
N LEU A 383 6.28 -2.89 15.92
CA LEU A 383 5.43 -3.25 14.78
C LEU A 383 6.28 -3.55 13.53
N ALA A 384 7.31 -2.75 13.26
CA ALA A 384 8.21 -2.96 12.13
C ALA A 384 9.11 -4.20 12.31
N GLU A 385 9.55 -4.49 13.54
CA GLU A 385 10.37 -5.67 13.87
C GLU A 385 9.63 -6.99 13.64
N SER A 386 8.30 -7.01 13.63
CA SER A 386 7.51 -8.23 13.44
C SER A 386 7.66 -8.86 12.04
N GLY A 387 8.27 -8.15 11.08
CA GLY A 387 8.49 -8.63 9.72
C GLY A 387 7.24 -8.65 8.82
N ASN A 388 6.04 -8.64 9.40
CA ASN A 388 4.77 -8.63 8.67
C ASN A 388 4.21 -7.22 8.44
N ASN A 389 4.79 -6.22 9.10
CA ASN A 389 4.32 -4.85 9.00
C ASN A 389 5.42 -3.95 8.42
N GLN A 390 5.01 -2.95 7.67
CA GLN A 390 5.85 -1.87 7.18
C GLN A 390 5.28 -0.55 7.68
N ILE A 391 6.13 0.30 8.25
CA ILE A 391 5.69 1.54 8.87
C ILE A 391 6.09 2.74 8.01
N VAL A 392 5.15 3.65 7.82
CA VAL A 392 5.37 4.95 7.19
C VAL A 392 4.86 6.03 8.14
N CYS A 393 5.74 6.86 8.63
CA CYS A 393 5.43 7.83 9.68
C CYS A 393 5.80 9.25 9.24
N THR A 394 4.85 10.19 9.26
CA THR A 394 5.18 11.61 9.21
C THR A 394 5.46 12.09 10.62
N THR A 395 6.50 12.89 10.81
CA THR A 395 6.80 13.44 12.14
C THR A 395 7.54 14.76 12.05
N HIS A 396 7.31 15.61 13.05
CA HIS A 396 8.07 16.82 13.35
C HIS A 396 8.97 16.65 14.59
N SER A 397 8.85 15.50 15.26
CA SER A 397 9.55 15.25 16.52
C SER A 397 10.81 14.43 16.31
N PRO A 398 11.98 14.96 16.64
CA PRO A 398 13.23 14.20 16.66
C PRO A 398 13.16 12.95 17.55
N TYR A 399 12.34 13.00 18.61
CA TYR A 399 12.16 11.88 19.55
C TYR A 399 11.50 10.64 18.94
N MET A 400 10.88 10.77 17.77
CA MET A 400 10.29 9.62 17.05
C MET A 400 11.33 8.79 16.32
N ILE A 401 12.53 9.34 16.07
CA ILE A 401 13.62 8.65 15.37
C ILE A 401 14.57 8.05 16.39
N ASP A 402 14.73 6.73 16.36
CA ASP A 402 15.66 6.00 17.21
C ASP A 402 16.63 5.17 16.32
N LEU A 403 17.85 5.70 16.19
CA LEU A 403 18.89 5.12 15.33
C LEU A 403 19.45 3.79 15.87
N ASN A 404 19.12 3.43 17.12
CA ASN A 404 19.57 2.19 17.76
C ASN A 404 18.62 0.99 17.50
N LYS A 405 17.47 1.22 16.87
CA LYS A 405 16.49 0.17 16.61
C LYS A 405 16.90 -0.73 15.44
N LYS A 406 16.53 -2.02 15.54
CA LYS A 406 16.91 -3.08 14.59
C LYS A 406 16.26 -3.00 13.20
N PRO A 407 14.98 -2.57 13.03
CA PRO A 407 14.37 -2.50 11.71
C PRO A 407 15.18 -1.62 10.76
N LYS A 408 15.23 -1.99 9.47
CA LYS A 408 15.82 -1.11 8.45
C LYS A 408 15.05 0.21 8.42
N GLN A 409 15.78 1.32 8.50
CA GLN A 409 15.20 2.66 8.60
C GLN A 409 15.60 3.53 7.42
N THR A 410 14.62 4.25 6.86
CA THR A 410 14.84 5.27 5.84
C THR A 410 14.17 6.57 6.25
N LEU A 411 14.92 7.66 6.25
CA LEU A 411 14.38 9.02 6.36
C LEU A 411 14.20 9.57 4.95
N ASN A 412 13.04 10.13 4.63
CA ASN A 412 12.86 10.94 3.44
C ASN A 412 12.70 12.40 3.90
N ARG A 413 13.72 13.21 3.64
CA ARG A 413 13.67 14.64 3.90
C ARG A 413 13.00 15.34 2.72
N LEU A 414 11.87 15.96 3.01
CA LEU A 414 11.07 16.68 2.02
C LEU A 414 11.34 18.17 2.08
N SER A 415 11.51 18.79 0.93
CA SER A 415 11.68 20.24 0.77
C SER A 415 10.90 20.75 -0.44
N LEU A 416 10.45 21.99 -0.37
CA LEU A 416 9.89 22.66 -1.53
C LEU A 416 11.02 23.23 -2.38
N ILE A 417 11.00 22.91 -3.66
CA ILE A 417 11.93 23.44 -4.67
C ILE A 417 11.16 24.10 -5.79
N THR A 418 11.80 25.03 -6.47
CA THR A 418 11.29 25.63 -7.70
C THR A 418 11.68 24.78 -8.90
N CYS A 419 10.75 24.56 -9.80
CA CYS A 419 11.01 23.92 -11.10
C CYS A 419 10.35 24.74 -12.21
N SER A 420 10.83 24.58 -13.44
CA SER A 420 10.19 25.15 -14.62
C SER A 420 9.12 24.21 -15.13
N LEU A 421 7.90 24.68 -15.28
CA LEU A 421 6.80 23.95 -15.88
C LEU A 421 6.20 24.84 -16.98
N GLU A 422 6.35 24.42 -18.25
CA GLU A 422 6.03 25.23 -19.42
C GLU A 422 6.81 26.58 -19.36
N GLU A 423 6.15 27.73 -19.35
CA GLU A 423 6.76 29.06 -19.22
C GLU A 423 6.67 29.64 -17.79
N SER A 424 6.22 28.83 -16.81
CA SER A 424 5.96 29.26 -15.43
C SER A 424 6.96 28.66 -14.45
N ILE A 425 7.22 29.39 -13.36
CA ILE A 425 7.95 28.86 -12.20
C ILE A 425 6.94 28.16 -11.31
N ALA A 426 7.14 26.89 -11.09
CA ALA A 426 6.30 26.04 -10.26
C ALA A 426 7.01 25.63 -8.96
N LEU A 427 6.27 25.44 -7.87
CA LEU A 427 6.78 24.86 -6.62
C LEU A 427 6.40 23.38 -6.57
N THR A 428 7.38 22.52 -6.36
CA THR A 428 7.16 21.10 -6.18
C THR A 428 7.92 20.55 -5.00
N VAL A 429 7.60 19.32 -4.60
CA VAL A 429 8.25 18.63 -3.48
C VAL A 429 9.41 17.78 -4.00
N GLU A 430 10.59 18.02 -3.47
CA GLU A 430 11.73 17.12 -3.60
C GLU A 430 11.86 16.25 -2.35
N SER A 431 12.21 14.98 -2.55
CA SER A 431 12.51 14.04 -1.47
C SER A 431 13.93 13.56 -1.59
N ILE A 432 14.70 13.74 -0.52
CA ILE A 432 16.06 13.23 -0.39
C ILE A 432 16.02 12.06 0.60
N PRO A 433 16.11 10.81 0.11
CA PRO A 433 16.13 9.65 0.97
C PRO A 433 17.49 9.47 1.64
N PHE A 434 17.48 9.14 2.92
CA PHE A 434 18.65 8.78 3.71
C PHE A 434 18.42 7.41 4.36
N ASN A 435 19.14 6.40 3.91
CA ASN A 435 19.04 5.05 4.46
C ASN A 435 19.99 4.92 5.66
N ILE A 436 19.46 5.14 6.86
CA ILE A 436 20.22 5.11 8.11
C ILE A 436 20.97 3.78 8.28
N THR A 437 20.29 2.67 8.00
CA THR A 437 20.88 1.34 8.20
C THR A 437 22.08 1.12 7.28
N LYS A 438 21.98 1.53 6.01
CA LYS A 438 23.05 1.38 5.03
C LYS A 438 24.24 2.26 5.41
N GLU A 439 24.03 3.55 5.62
CA GLU A 439 25.06 4.52 5.98
C GLU A 439 25.79 4.10 7.27
N PHE A 440 25.04 3.62 8.26
CA PHE A 440 25.61 3.15 9.51
C PHE A 440 26.45 1.87 9.34
N LEU A 441 26.08 0.95 8.43
CA LEU A 441 26.84 -0.26 8.17
C LEU A 441 28.17 0.01 7.42
N GLU A 442 28.23 1.10 6.67
CA GLU A 442 29.43 1.51 5.92
C GLU A 442 30.50 2.15 6.81
N LEU A 443 30.17 2.53 8.06
CA LEU A 443 31.14 3.07 9.03
C LEU A 443 32.09 2.00 9.55
N GLN A 444 33.30 2.43 9.96
CA GLN A 444 34.24 1.57 10.67
C GLN A 444 33.69 1.19 12.05
N GLU A 445 34.19 0.09 12.64
CA GLU A 445 33.64 -0.43 13.90
C GLU A 445 33.82 0.53 15.09
N ASP A 446 34.97 1.24 15.15
CA ASP A 446 35.21 2.25 16.18
C ASP A 446 34.23 3.43 16.05
N ASP A 447 33.97 3.91 14.83
CA ASP A 447 33.00 4.98 14.57
C ASP A 447 31.59 4.56 14.93
N LYS A 448 31.21 3.30 14.63
CA LYS A 448 29.91 2.74 15.03
C LYS A 448 29.71 2.75 16.54
N ASN A 449 30.74 2.36 17.29
CA ASN A 449 30.68 2.32 18.75
C ASN A 449 30.60 3.73 19.33
N TYR A 450 31.37 4.68 18.78
CA TYR A 450 31.32 6.09 19.16
C TYR A 450 29.95 6.71 18.88
N ILE A 451 29.39 6.51 17.68
CA ILE A 451 28.05 6.99 17.31
C ILE A 451 26.98 6.35 18.18
N LYS A 452 27.04 5.02 18.45
CA LYS A 452 26.12 4.36 19.37
C LYS A 452 26.16 4.94 20.78
N MET A 453 27.34 5.32 21.24
CA MET A 453 27.52 5.98 22.53
C MET A 453 26.88 7.37 22.54
N LEU A 454 27.17 8.19 21.53
CA LEU A 454 26.59 9.53 21.39
C LEU A 454 25.05 9.48 21.33
N LEU A 455 24.49 8.56 20.51
CA LEU A 455 23.05 8.40 20.35
C LEU A 455 22.34 7.91 21.63
N ARG A 456 23.06 7.23 22.53
CA ARG A 456 22.52 6.83 23.83
C ARG A 456 22.52 7.95 24.87
N VAL A 457 23.42 8.90 24.70
CA VAL A 457 23.63 10.00 25.67
C VAL A 457 22.82 11.23 25.31
N GLU A 458 22.58 11.48 24.01
CA GLU A 458 21.88 12.70 23.58
C GLU A 458 20.80 12.43 22.52
N ASP A 459 19.54 12.55 22.94
CA ASP A 459 18.39 12.67 22.03
C ASP A 459 18.50 13.90 21.08
N ALA A 460 19.45 14.80 21.36
CA ALA A 460 19.70 16.01 20.59
C ALA A 460 20.25 15.73 19.18
N ILE A 461 20.96 14.62 18.95
CA ILE A 461 21.57 14.31 17.64
C ILE A 461 20.49 14.10 16.56
N ALA A 462 19.37 13.48 16.92
CA ALA A 462 18.26 13.33 15.98
C ALA A 462 17.69 14.66 15.46
N LYS A 463 17.90 15.77 16.19
CA LYS A 463 17.51 17.12 15.75
C LYS A 463 18.24 17.56 14.47
N CYS A 464 19.47 17.04 14.23
CA CYS A 464 20.24 17.36 13.03
C CYS A 464 19.50 17.03 11.74
N PHE A 465 18.62 16.02 11.73
CA PHE A 465 17.82 15.67 10.56
C PHE A 465 16.72 16.69 10.23
N PHE A 466 16.34 17.53 11.20
CA PHE A 466 15.23 18.48 11.11
C PHE A 466 15.66 19.91 10.80
N VAL A 467 16.97 20.19 10.77
CA VAL A 467 17.52 21.52 10.55
C VAL A 467 18.26 21.62 9.21
N LYS A 468 18.38 22.83 8.70
CA LYS A 468 19.10 23.11 7.45
C LYS A 468 20.62 23.26 7.66
N LYS A 469 21.02 23.75 8.85
CA LYS A 469 22.41 24.01 9.21
C LYS A 469 22.69 23.45 10.59
N VAL A 470 23.86 22.88 10.77
CA VAL A 470 24.36 22.35 12.05
C VAL A 470 25.67 22.99 12.34
N LEU A 471 25.81 23.57 13.51
CA LEU A 471 27.08 24.10 14.03
C LEU A 471 27.59 23.14 15.11
N ILE A 472 28.76 22.59 14.88
CA ILE A 472 29.45 21.73 15.85
C ILE A 472 30.39 22.61 16.70
N ILE A 473 30.31 22.46 18.00
CA ILE A 473 31.07 23.21 18.99
C ILE A 473 31.75 22.22 19.94
N GLU A 474 32.86 22.67 20.59
CA GLU A 474 33.64 21.78 21.45
C GLU A 474 33.06 21.63 22.86
N GLY A 475 32.35 22.65 23.36
CA GLY A 475 31.88 22.62 24.75
C GLY A 475 30.72 23.58 25.07
N ASP A 476 30.30 23.51 26.34
CA ASP A 476 29.16 24.27 26.86
C ASP A 476 29.36 25.78 26.84
N THR A 477 30.65 26.24 26.99
CA THR A 477 30.98 27.67 26.98
C THR A 477 30.66 28.29 25.65
N GLU A 478 31.01 27.63 24.54
CA GLU A 478 30.71 28.06 23.18
C GLU A 478 29.21 28.08 22.94
N GLN A 479 28.47 27.11 23.47
CA GLN A 479 26.99 27.07 23.35
C GLN A 479 26.36 28.30 24.00
N VAL A 480 26.80 28.67 25.22
CA VAL A 480 26.28 29.85 25.93
C VAL A 480 26.61 31.13 25.19
N VAL A 481 27.89 31.29 24.75
CA VAL A 481 28.35 32.49 24.04
C VAL A 481 27.61 32.66 22.71
N LEU A 482 27.47 31.58 21.94
CA LEU A 482 26.73 31.62 20.66
C LEU A 482 25.27 31.89 20.86
N SER A 483 24.62 31.25 21.83
CA SER A 483 23.20 31.47 22.16
C SER A 483 22.96 32.93 22.53
N GLU A 484 23.82 33.52 23.37
CA GLU A 484 23.73 34.92 23.76
C GLU A 484 24.01 35.87 22.58
N THR A 485 24.98 35.54 21.73
CA THR A 485 25.29 36.30 20.53
C THR A 485 24.13 36.29 19.53
N ILE A 486 23.58 35.12 19.23
CA ILE A 486 22.43 34.95 18.35
C ILE A 486 21.21 35.70 18.90
N SER A 487 21.03 35.69 20.23
CA SER A 487 19.90 36.43 20.85
C SER A 487 19.94 37.93 20.59
N LYS A 488 21.11 38.49 20.36
CA LYS A 488 21.35 39.92 20.10
C LYS A 488 21.32 40.30 18.62
N LEU A 489 21.31 39.31 17.70
CA LEU A 489 21.24 39.60 16.27
C LEU A 489 19.88 40.21 15.85
N PRO A 490 19.88 41.09 14.83
CA PRO A 490 18.63 41.55 14.20
C PRO A 490 17.77 40.38 13.68
N ALA A 491 16.46 40.56 13.69
CA ALA A 491 15.52 39.50 13.25
C ALA A 491 15.79 39.01 11.82
N SER A 492 16.26 39.89 10.94
CA SER A 492 16.63 39.53 9.55
C SER A 492 17.76 38.50 9.49
N LEU A 493 18.78 38.65 10.33
CA LEU A 493 19.93 37.72 10.39
C LEU A 493 19.58 36.44 11.17
N LYS A 494 18.69 36.52 12.19
CA LYS A 494 18.23 35.32 12.92
C LYS A 494 17.50 34.33 12.03
N ASN A 495 16.82 34.80 11.00
CA ASN A 495 16.09 33.95 10.07
C ASN A 495 17.00 33.27 9.03
N GLU A 496 18.26 33.69 8.90
CA GLU A 496 19.24 33.12 7.99
C GLU A 496 20.15 32.05 8.64
N ILE A 497 20.19 32.06 9.97
CA ILE A 497 20.94 31.10 10.78
C ILE A 497 20.08 29.89 11.11
#